data_1957faa3ce6c52010c0e8c5ed071890f
#
_entry.id   1957faa3ce6c52010c0e8c5ed071890f
#
_cell.length_a   1.000
_cell.length_b   1.000
_cell.length_c   1.000
_cell.angle_alpha   90.00
_cell.angle_beta   90.00
_cell.angle_gamma   90.00
#
_symmetry.space_group_name_H-M   'P 1'
#
loop_
_entity.id
_entity.type
_entity.pdbx_description
1 polymer ?
#
loop_
_entity_poly.entity_id
_entity_poly.type
_entity_poly.pdbx_seq_one_letter_code
_entity_poly.pdbx_strand_id
1 'polypeptide(L)'
;MDSRVDFITLATPDLDAARTFYVTGLGWSPTLDVPGEILFFQVGHGTMLGLFDAAAFRADLGLPAGAALSTSGAVLSYNVDSPAAVDQLVDAAVAAGATVLKTPQPAAFGGYHGHFTDPNGVIWEVAHNPGWLVEPDGTVRLDAAPPS
;
A
#
# COMPACT_ATOMS: atom_id res chain seq x y z
N MET A 1 -22.81 -7.13 -9.37
CA MET A 1 -21.63 -6.24 -9.12
C MET A 1 -20.48 -6.83 -9.90
N ASP A 2 -19.87 -6.04 -10.77
CA ASP A 2 -18.69 -6.48 -11.53
C ASP A 2 -17.50 -6.68 -10.59
N SER A 3 -16.54 -7.55 -10.97
CA SER A 3 -15.35 -7.81 -10.18
C SER A 3 -14.31 -6.70 -10.39
N ARG A 4 -14.51 -5.56 -9.73
CA ARG A 4 -13.58 -4.43 -9.74
C ARG A 4 -13.60 -3.69 -8.40
N VAL A 5 -12.52 -3.00 -8.10
CA VAL A 5 -12.40 -2.11 -6.95
C VAL A 5 -12.00 -0.73 -7.48
N ASP A 6 -12.86 0.26 -7.29
CA ASP A 6 -12.62 1.64 -7.75
C ASP A 6 -11.89 2.45 -6.68
N PHE A 7 -12.11 2.13 -5.40
CA PHE A 7 -11.51 2.82 -4.26
C PHE A 7 -11.09 1.87 -3.14
N ILE A 8 -9.90 2.08 -2.58
CA ILE A 8 -9.45 1.51 -1.31
C ILE A 8 -9.29 2.68 -0.36
N THR A 9 -10.17 2.80 0.64
CA THR A 9 -10.12 3.90 1.63
C THR A 9 -9.65 3.36 2.98
N LEU A 10 -8.63 3.98 3.53
CA LEU A 10 -8.01 3.61 4.80
C LEU A 10 -8.19 4.75 5.82
N ALA A 11 -8.69 4.39 7.00
CA ALA A 11 -8.71 5.31 8.12
C ALA A 11 -7.28 5.62 8.57
N THR A 12 -6.93 6.90 8.59
CA THR A 12 -5.58 7.38 8.82
C THR A 12 -5.55 8.24 10.09
N PRO A 13 -4.95 7.76 11.19
CA PRO A 13 -4.90 8.49 12.46
C PRO A 13 -4.13 9.81 12.36
N ASP A 14 -3.09 9.88 11.53
CA ASP A 14 -2.25 11.06 11.34
C ASP A 14 -2.02 11.31 9.84
N LEU A 15 -2.86 12.15 9.24
CA LEU A 15 -2.80 12.50 7.82
C LEU A 15 -1.55 13.33 7.46
N ASP A 16 -1.00 14.10 8.41
CA ASP A 16 0.21 14.88 8.15
C ASP A 16 1.44 13.99 8.12
N ALA A 17 1.50 12.98 9.00
CA ALA A 17 2.52 11.94 8.93
C ALA A 17 2.41 11.13 7.62
N ALA A 18 1.20 10.77 7.20
CA ALA A 18 0.98 10.11 5.90
C ALA A 18 1.44 10.98 4.73
N ARG A 19 1.07 12.27 4.71
CA ARG A 19 1.50 13.20 3.67
C ARG A 19 3.03 13.30 3.60
N THR A 20 3.67 13.44 4.76
CA THR A 20 5.13 13.49 4.84
C THR A 20 5.76 12.22 4.29
N PHE A 21 5.22 11.05 4.65
CA PHE A 21 5.73 9.76 4.22
C PHE A 21 5.55 9.55 2.70
N TYR A 22 4.30 9.60 2.21
CA TYR A 22 4.02 9.27 0.80
C TYR A 22 4.48 10.36 -0.17
N VAL A 23 4.20 11.63 0.12
CA VAL A 23 4.50 12.73 -0.81
C VAL A 23 5.96 13.15 -0.71
N THR A 24 6.43 13.49 0.49
CA THR A 24 7.80 14.00 0.67
C THR A 24 8.82 12.87 0.65
N GLY A 25 8.55 11.77 1.36
CA GLY A 25 9.47 10.64 1.51
C GLY A 25 9.55 9.75 0.29
N LEU A 26 8.40 9.28 -0.23
CA LEU A 26 8.33 8.37 -1.37
C LEU A 26 8.14 9.07 -2.72
N GLY A 27 7.88 10.38 -2.73
CA GLY A 27 7.71 11.16 -3.96
C GLY A 27 6.40 10.91 -4.71
N TRP A 28 5.36 10.42 -4.03
CA TRP A 28 4.06 10.22 -4.65
C TRP A 28 3.36 11.54 -4.94
N SER A 29 2.67 11.62 -6.08
CA SER A 29 1.88 12.79 -6.47
C SER A 29 0.41 12.56 -6.11
N PRO A 30 -0.19 13.33 -5.19
CA PRO A 30 -1.59 13.18 -4.86
C PRO A 30 -2.48 13.68 -6.01
N THR A 31 -3.60 12.97 -6.24
CA THR A 31 -4.67 13.42 -7.14
C THR A 31 -5.56 14.46 -6.46
N LEU A 32 -5.73 14.32 -5.14
CA LEU A 32 -6.43 15.28 -4.27
C LEU A 32 -5.73 15.32 -2.92
N ASP A 33 -5.55 16.51 -2.37
CA ASP A 33 -5.04 16.75 -1.03
C ASP A 33 -5.89 17.81 -0.35
N VAL A 34 -6.69 17.40 0.64
CA VAL A 34 -7.46 18.29 1.51
C VAL A 34 -6.89 18.16 2.92
N PRO A 35 -6.13 19.17 3.39
CA PRO A 35 -5.49 19.12 4.70
C PRO A 35 -6.47 18.82 5.83
N GLY A 36 -6.12 17.85 6.68
CA GLY A 36 -6.94 17.44 7.84
C GLY A 36 -8.18 16.61 7.48
N GLU A 37 -8.41 16.29 6.22
CA GLU A 37 -9.57 15.55 5.78
C GLU A 37 -9.20 14.30 4.98
N ILE A 38 -8.56 14.45 3.80
CA ILE A 38 -8.31 13.34 2.90
C ILE A 38 -7.11 13.58 1.98
N LEU A 39 -6.46 12.47 1.60
CA LEU A 39 -5.37 12.43 0.66
C LEU A 39 -5.60 11.28 -0.33
N PHE A 40 -5.73 11.57 -1.63
CA PHE A 40 -6.00 10.58 -2.67
C PHE A 40 -4.82 10.39 -3.60
N PHE A 41 -4.53 9.12 -3.92
CA PHE A 41 -3.55 8.73 -4.92
C PHE A 41 -4.18 7.80 -5.96
N GLN A 42 -3.91 8.02 -7.23
CA GLN A 42 -4.22 7.02 -8.25
C GLN A 42 -3.16 5.93 -8.20
N VAL A 43 -3.55 4.70 -7.87
CA VAL A 43 -2.64 3.56 -7.67
C VAL A 43 -2.78 2.50 -8.75
N GLY A 44 -3.75 2.65 -9.63
CA GLY A 44 -3.97 1.73 -10.75
C GLY A 44 -4.87 2.34 -11.80
N HIS A 45 -5.11 1.62 -12.91
CA HIS A 45 -6.06 2.03 -13.93
C HIS A 45 -7.47 1.98 -13.36
N GLY A 46 -8.06 3.15 -13.05
CA GLY A 46 -9.39 3.26 -12.44
C GLY A 46 -9.45 2.95 -10.95
N THR A 47 -8.30 2.77 -10.26
CA THR A 47 -8.27 2.49 -8.82
C THR A 47 -7.55 3.59 -8.05
N MET A 48 -8.21 4.09 -7.00
CA MET A 48 -7.69 5.11 -6.10
C MET A 48 -7.39 4.52 -4.72
N LEU A 49 -6.32 4.98 -4.09
CA LEU A 49 -6.07 4.83 -2.65
C LEU A 49 -6.46 6.14 -1.96
N GLY A 50 -7.35 6.06 -0.98
CA GLY A 50 -7.75 7.17 -0.13
C GLY A 50 -7.22 6.99 1.30
N LEU A 51 -6.49 7.99 1.80
CA LEU A 51 -6.12 8.12 3.19
C LEU A 51 -7.05 9.17 3.80
N PHE A 52 -7.94 8.76 4.68
CA PHE A 52 -9.01 9.57 5.21
C PHE A 52 -8.82 9.77 6.72
N ASP A 53 -8.94 11.00 7.21
CA ASP A 53 -8.87 11.25 8.65
C ASP A 53 -9.72 10.26 9.44
N ALA A 54 -9.15 9.62 10.44
CA ALA A 54 -9.80 8.50 11.13
C ALA A 54 -11.06 8.91 11.90
N ALA A 55 -11.18 10.16 12.32
CA ALA A 55 -12.38 10.65 12.99
C ALA A 55 -13.49 10.94 11.95
N ALA A 56 -13.13 11.58 10.85
CA ALA A 56 -14.02 11.82 9.73
C ALA A 56 -14.50 10.50 9.10
N PHE A 57 -13.61 9.53 8.94
CA PHE A 57 -13.94 8.17 8.46
C PHE A 57 -14.97 7.47 9.36
N ARG A 58 -14.83 7.55 10.69
CA ARG A 58 -15.83 6.99 11.62
C ARG A 58 -17.18 7.69 11.48
N ALA A 59 -17.17 9.02 11.36
CA ALA A 59 -18.39 9.80 11.20
C ALA A 59 -19.11 9.46 9.89
N ASP A 60 -18.37 9.29 8.80
CA ASP A 60 -18.92 8.90 7.49
C ASP A 60 -19.57 7.51 7.54
N LEU A 61 -18.99 6.57 8.29
CA LEU A 61 -19.56 5.24 8.53
C LEU A 61 -20.72 5.22 9.54
N GLY A 62 -21.07 6.34 10.15
CA GLY A 62 -22.07 6.41 11.20
C GLY A 62 -21.63 5.74 12.52
N LEU A 63 -20.33 5.58 12.75
CA LEU A 63 -19.78 4.95 13.95
C LEU A 63 -19.60 5.98 15.09
N PRO A 64 -19.76 5.57 16.37
CA PRO A 64 -19.44 6.42 17.50
C PRO A 64 -17.98 6.91 17.48
N ALA A 65 -17.75 8.11 18.02
CA ALA A 65 -16.40 8.61 18.23
C ALA A 65 -15.59 7.62 19.10
N GLY A 66 -14.39 7.25 18.64
CA GLY A 66 -13.52 6.30 19.32
C GLY A 66 -13.85 4.81 19.10
N ALA A 67 -14.85 4.49 18.28
CA ALA A 67 -15.09 3.10 17.88
C ALA A 67 -13.85 2.48 17.25
N ALA A 68 -13.56 1.23 17.60
CA ALA A 68 -12.47 0.48 16.94
C ALA A 68 -12.77 0.31 15.46
N LEU A 69 -11.77 0.58 14.63
CA LEU A 69 -11.82 0.32 13.19
C LEU A 69 -11.18 -1.03 12.93
N SER A 70 -11.92 -1.92 12.27
CA SER A 70 -11.38 -3.21 11.86
C SER A 70 -10.49 -3.02 10.63
N THR A 71 -9.24 -3.46 10.71
CA THR A 71 -8.32 -3.50 9.57
C THR A 71 -8.43 -4.78 8.75
N SER A 72 -9.24 -5.75 9.19
CA SER A 72 -9.43 -7.06 8.53
C SER A 72 -8.15 -7.77 8.03
N GLY A 73 -6.97 -7.42 8.55
CA GLY A 73 -5.69 -7.99 8.15
C GLY A 73 -5.26 -7.65 6.72
N ALA A 74 -5.64 -6.49 6.20
CA ALA A 74 -5.28 -6.07 4.85
C ALA A 74 -3.78 -5.76 4.74
N VAL A 75 -3.20 -6.13 3.60
CA VAL A 75 -1.84 -5.78 3.17
C VAL A 75 -1.93 -5.17 1.78
N LEU A 76 -1.25 -4.05 1.55
CA LEU A 76 -1.07 -3.49 0.22
C LEU A 76 0.26 -4.00 -0.34
N SER A 77 0.25 -4.49 -1.58
CA SER A 77 1.45 -5.06 -2.20
C SER A 77 1.93 -4.23 -3.38
N TYR A 78 3.23 -4.07 -3.48
CA TYR A 78 3.91 -3.39 -4.59
C TYR A 78 4.97 -4.33 -5.19
N ASN A 79 4.79 -4.69 -6.48
CA ASN A 79 5.74 -5.54 -7.18
C ASN A 79 6.82 -4.71 -7.88
N VAL A 80 8.05 -5.23 -7.83
CA VAL A 80 9.24 -4.67 -8.47
C VAL A 80 9.98 -5.72 -9.30
N ASP A 81 10.88 -5.28 -10.18
CA ASP A 81 11.48 -6.12 -11.22
C ASP A 81 12.62 -7.03 -10.74
N SER A 82 13.13 -6.82 -9.52
CA SER A 82 14.26 -7.61 -9.01
C SER A 82 14.32 -7.65 -7.48
N PRO A 83 15.02 -8.66 -6.89
CA PRO A 83 15.32 -8.68 -5.46
C PRO A 83 16.04 -7.43 -4.96
N ALA A 84 17.02 -6.92 -5.74
CA ALA A 84 17.74 -5.70 -5.37
C ALA A 84 16.81 -4.46 -5.32
N ALA A 85 15.78 -4.40 -6.17
CA ALA A 85 14.78 -3.34 -6.11
C ALA A 85 13.87 -3.45 -4.88
N VAL A 86 13.62 -4.66 -4.37
CA VAL A 86 12.92 -4.87 -3.08
C VAL A 86 13.74 -4.24 -1.95
N ASP A 87 15.04 -4.57 -1.85
CA ASP A 87 15.92 -4.02 -0.82
C ASP A 87 15.95 -2.49 -0.87
N GLN A 88 16.17 -1.91 -2.05
CA GLN A 88 16.24 -0.47 -2.26
C GLN A 88 14.93 0.24 -1.85
N LEU A 89 13.78 -0.33 -2.19
CA LEU A 89 12.51 0.29 -1.85
C LEU A 89 12.20 0.20 -0.35
N VAL A 90 12.54 -0.92 0.30
CA VAL A 90 12.41 -1.06 1.76
C VAL A 90 13.33 -0.07 2.48
N ASP A 91 14.58 0.09 2.02
CA ASP A 91 15.51 1.08 2.58
C ASP A 91 14.99 2.52 2.41
N ALA A 92 14.44 2.85 1.23
CA ALA A 92 13.82 4.14 0.98
C ALA A 92 12.60 4.40 1.87
N ALA A 93 11.75 3.38 2.08
CA ALA A 93 10.61 3.46 2.99
C ALA A 93 11.06 3.70 4.44
N VAL A 94 12.11 3.02 4.89
CA VAL A 94 12.71 3.24 6.24
C VAL A 94 13.23 4.67 6.36
N ALA A 95 13.93 5.19 5.35
CA ALA A 95 14.39 6.57 5.34
C ALA A 95 13.23 7.58 5.37
N ALA A 96 12.06 7.21 4.82
CA ALA A 96 10.82 8.00 4.85
C ALA A 96 10.02 7.84 6.16
N GLY A 97 10.43 6.98 7.09
CA GLY A 97 9.79 6.79 8.41
C GLY A 97 9.02 5.48 8.59
N ALA A 98 9.17 4.52 7.68
CA ALA A 98 8.58 3.19 7.84
C ALA A 98 9.25 2.36 8.94
N THR A 99 8.50 1.41 9.48
CA THR A 99 9.02 0.38 10.39
C THR A 99 9.01 -0.97 9.69
N VAL A 100 10.17 -1.62 9.59
CA VAL A 100 10.28 -2.96 8.98
C VAL A 100 9.60 -3.99 9.86
N LEU A 101 8.68 -4.76 9.29
CA LEU A 101 8.03 -5.92 9.93
C LEU A 101 8.73 -7.22 9.56
N LYS A 102 9.20 -7.33 8.32
CA LYS A 102 9.91 -8.48 7.79
C LYS A 102 11.00 -8.00 6.85
N THR A 103 12.24 -8.26 7.20
CA THR A 103 13.39 -7.97 6.32
C THR A 103 13.24 -8.70 4.99
N PRO A 104 13.65 -8.06 3.87
CA PRO A 104 13.65 -8.70 2.57
C PRO A 104 14.36 -10.05 2.57
N GLN A 105 13.72 -11.07 2.01
CA GLN A 105 14.23 -12.44 1.99
C GLN A 105 13.52 -13.27 0.90
N PRO A 106 14.09 -14.44 0.50
CA PRO A 106 13.42 -15.37 -0.37
C PRO A 106 12.04 -15.77 0.16
N ALA A 107 11.06 -15.88 -0.72
CA ALA A 107 9.67 -16.21 -0.42
C ALA A 107 9.31 -17.61 -0.89
N ALA A 108 8.36 -18.26 -0.20
CA ALA A 108 7.92 -19.62 -0.52
C ALA A 108 7.28 -19.74 -1.92
N PHE A 109 6.80 -18.64 -2.50
CA PHE A 109 6.28 -18.60 -3.87
C PHE A 109 7.37 -18.53 -4.96
N GLY A 110 8.64 -18.65 -4.61
CA GLY A 110 9.76 -18.60 -5.56
C GLY A 110 10.28 -17.19 -5.87
N GLY A 111 9.76 -16.17 -5.21
CA GLY A 111 10.18 -14.78 -5.35
C GLY A 111 11.03 -14.30 -4.17
N TYR A 112 11.03 -12.96 -3.98
CA TYR A 112 11.76 -12.28 -2.90
C TYR A 112 10.91 -11.14 -2.37
N HIS A 113 10.73 -11.00 -1.05
CA HIS A 113 9.84 -9.99 -0.49
C HIS A 113 10.25 -9.51 0.90
N GLY A 114 9.77 -8.32 1.26
CA GLY A 114 9.85 -7.76 2.60
C GLY A 114 8.55 -7.02 2.95
N HIS A 115 8.35 -6.74 4.23
CA HIS A 115 7.18 -6.02 4.72
C HIS A 115 7.58 -4.87 5.64
N PHE A 116 6.85 -3.77 5.54
CA PHE A 116 6.97 -2.64 6.46
C PHE A 116 5.59 -2.08 6.80
N THR A 117 5.51 -1.29 7.86
CA THR A 117 4.37 -0.41 8.11
C THR A 117 4.74 1.03 7.78
N ASP A 118 3.78 1.77 7.23
CA ASP A 118 3.87 3.22 7.20
C ASP A 118 3.72 3.81 8.63
N PRO A 119 3.90 5.13 8.83
CA PRO A 119 3.74 5.77 10.14
C PRO A 119 2.35 5.60 10.78
N ASN A 120 1.32 5.27 10.02
CA ASN A 120 -0.05 5.04 10.49
C ASN A 120 -0.40 3.57 10.69
N GLY A 121 0.55 2.65 10.47
CA GLY A 121 0.35 1.21 10.65
C GLY A 121 -0.24 0.50 9.44
N VAL A 122 -0.32 1.14 8.27
CA VAL A 122 -0.68 0.46 7.02
C VAL A 122 0.45 -0.50 6.65
N ILE A 123 0.10 -1.77 6.47
CA ILE A 123 1.09 -2.80 6.12
C ILE A 123 1.29 -2.80 4.60
N TRP A 124 2.54 -2.70 4.19
CA TRP A 124 2.99 -2.84 2.82
C TRP A 124 3.86 -4.07 2.65
N GLU A 125 3.64 -4.80 1.56
CA GLU A 125 4.54 -5.80 1.03
C GLU A 125 5.25 -5.22 -0.21
N VAL A 126 6.57 -5.34 -0.26
CA VAL A 126 7.35 -5.12 -1.49
C VAL A 126 7.84 -6.47 -1.96
N ALA A 127 7.54 -6.84 -3.19
CA ALA A 127 7.86 -8.17 -3.70
C ALA A 127 8.46 -8.12 -5.12
N HIS A 128 9.44 -8.99 -5.36
CA HIS A 128 9.79 -9.46 -6.69
C HIS A 128 9.09 -10.80 -6.90
N ASN A 129 8.13 -10.82 -7.80
CA ASN A 129 7.36 -12.02 -8.13
C ASN A 129 7.58 -12.37 -9.61
N PRO A 130 8.47 -13.32 -9.94
CA PRO A 130 8.79 -13.65 -11.34
C PRO A 130 7.61 -14.25 -12.12
N GLY A 131 6.60 -14.77 -11.41
CA GLY A 131 5.36 -15.27 -12.02
C GLY A 131 4.27 -14.22 -12.23
N TRP A 132 4.52 -12.96 -11.86
CA TRP A 132 3.55 -11.87 -12.00
C TRP A 132 3.77 -11.12 -13.32
N LEU A 133 2.87 -11.28 -14.27
CA LEU A 133 2.92 -10.61 -15.56
C LEU A 133 1.73 -9.67 -15.71
N VAL A 134 1.98 -8.45 -16.16
CA VAL A 134 0.94 -7.47 -16.47
C VAL A 134 0.90 -7.25 -17.97
N GLU A 135 -0.23 -7.59 -18.58
CA GLU A 135 -0.47 -7.36 -20.02
C GLU A 135 -0.71 -5.87 -20.31
N PRO A 136 -0.58 -5.42 -21.58
CA PRO A 136 -0.78 -4.01 -21.92
C PRO A 136 -2.17 -3.44 -21.56
N ASP A 137 -3.18 -4.29 -21.44
CA ASP A 137 -4.54 -3.90 -21.04
C ASP A 137 -4.75 -3.88 -19.50
N GLY A 138 -3.68 -4.16 -18.73
CA GLY A 138 -3.72 -4.22 -17.26
C GLY A 138 -4.15 -5.58 -16.70
N THR A 139 -4.45 -6.56 -17.55
CA THR A 139 -4.76 -7.92 -17.08
C THR A 139 -3.51 -8.57 -16.46
N VAL A 140 -3.68 -9.15 -15.28
CA VAL A 140 -2.62 -9.89 -14.61
C VAL A 140 -2.70 -11.37 -14.98
N ARG A 141 -1.56 -11.93 -15.39
CA ARG A 141 -1.36 -13.38 -15.51
C ARG A 141 -0.37 -13.86 -14.46
N LEU A 142 -0.67 -15.01 -13.90
CA LEU A 142 0.20 -15.68 -12.95
C LEU A 142 0.79 -16.91 -13.66
N ASP A 143 2.04 -16.85 -14.04
CA ASP A 143 2.74 -18.04 -14.49
C ASP A 143 3.08 -18.91 -13.28
N ALA A 144 2.86 -20.22 -13.44
CA ALA A 144 3.29 -21.15 -12.40
C ALA A 144 4.80 -20.97 -12.17
N ALA A 145 5.20 -20.77 -10.91
CA ALA A 145 6.62 -20.75 -10.59
C ALA A 145 7.28 -22.03 -11.16
N PRO A 146 8.47 -21.94 -11.77
CA PRO A 146 9.15 -23.13 -12.25
C PRO A 146 9.30 -24.11 -11.07
N PRO A 147 9.08 -25.42 -11.27
CA PRO A 147 9.28 -26.40 -10.22
C PRO A 147 10.69 -26.30 -9.68
N SER A 148 10.81 -26.21 -8.38
CA SER A 148 12.06 -26.17 -7.62
C SER A 148 12.90 -27.41 -7.81
#